data_57345263ae38ee0e0ed20c259e07ba31
#
_entry.id   57345263ae38ee0e0ed20c259e07ba31
#
_cell.length_a   1.000
_cell.length_b   1.000
_cell.length_c   1.000
_cell.angle_alpha   90.00
_cell.angle_beta   90.00
_cell.angle_gamma   90.00
#
_symmetry.space_group_name_H-M   'P 1'
#
loop_
_entity.id
_entity.type
_entity.pdbx_description
1 polymer ?
#
loop_
_entity_poly.entity_id
_entity_poly.type
_entity_poly.pdbx_seq_one_letter_code
_entity_poly.pdbx_strand_id
1 'polypeptide(L)'
;MNFDVTIVGAGPVGLSFARALSDTSLNIAIIDRQTSKSLANPSEDGREIALTHLSKKILTSFGIWQEIDQNGISLIKEAKVINGASPYSLHFNHQDTSENTLGHLIPNRLIRAAAYKVAKESKAIKIITGVGVDSFNIDANKAEIKLSNKEIIHCSLMIAADGRFSSSRRSMGIPSEVKDFGKTVIVCKMEHEKPHSNIAYECFHYGRTLAVLPMVGNYSSIVITISSDQADAIMKMKDQIFNQDIQTRFNSRLGGMMIVGKKYSYPLFASHASHFHANRFALIGDASVGMHPVTAHGFNLGLRGSKTLATVIKEALSNKLDFASVEILSKYNQKHQRSTRPLYYGTNLLVDLYNSERLTAKVLRRLALRFGNNFWPVKKFIMGQLTEVQ
;
A
#
# COMPACT_ATOMS: atom_id res chain seq x y z
N MET A 1 29.31 12.73 -4.02
CA MET A 1 28.74 12.86 -2.64
C MET A 1 28.80 11.51 -1.98
N ASN A 2 29.11 11.42 -0.68
CA ASN A 2 29.22 10.16 0.05
C ASN A 2 28.11 10.06 1.11
N PHE A 3 27.47 8.89 1.19
CA PHE A 3 26.46 8.55 2.17
C PHE A 3 26.64 7.11 2.65
N ASP A 4 26.07 6.75 3.77
CA ASP A 4 26.04 5.37 4.25
C ASP A 4 24.93 4.59 3.55
N VAL A 5 23.74 5.21 3.43
CA VAL A 5 22.56 4.63 2.78
C VAL A 5 21.99 5.59 1.74
N THR A 6 21.74 5.08 0.54
CA THR A 6 21.04 5.83 -0.51
C THR A 6 19.74 5.11 -0.91
N ILE A 7 18.61 5.84 -0.81
CA ILE A 7 17.27 5.33 -1.10
C ILE A 7 16.80 5.93 -2.42
N VAL A 8 16.41 5.09 -3.35
CA VAL A 8 15.82 5.50 -4.63
C VAL A 8 14.30 5.46 -4.53
N GLY A 9 13.69 6.64 -4.50
CA GLY A 9 12.25 6.84 -4.37
C GLY A 9 11.84 7.50 -3.03
N ALA A 10 11.30 8.71 -3.12
CA ALA A 10 10.69 9.46 -2.00
C ALA A 10 9.19 9.18 -1.89
N GLY A 11 8.77 7.96 -2.18
CA GLY A 11 7.44 7.47 -1.84
C GLY A 11 7.29 7.33 -0.31
N PRO A 12 6.04 7.13 0.19
CA PRO A 12 5.81 7.08 1.64
C PRO A 12 6.60 5.97 2.34
N VAL A 13 6.88 4.86 1.65
CA VAL A 13 7.69 3.75 2.19
C VAL A 13 9.17 4.13 2.26
N GLY A 14 9.73 4.74 1.20
CA GLY A 14 11.13 5.17 1.19
C GLY A 14 11.43 6.25 2.23
N LEU A 15 10.54 7.25 2.37
CA LEU A 15 10.62 8.29 3.39
C LEU A 15 10.49 7.70 4.81
N SER A 16 9.56 6.76 5.02
CA SER A 16 9.41 6.08 6.30
C SER A 16 10.64 5.25 6.67
N PHE A 17 11.26 4.58 5.70
CA PHE A 17 12.47 3.83 5.94
C PHE A 17 13.66 4.74 6.30
N ALA A 18 13.85 5.84 5.59
CA ALA A 18 14.87 6.82 5.94
C ALA A 18 14.68 7.33 7.37
N ARG A 19 13.43 7.64 7.74
CA ARG A 19 13.11 8.11 9.09
C ARG A 19 13.36 7.02 10.13
N ALA A 20 13.13 5.75 9.80
CA ALA A 20 13.40 4.62 10.69
C ALA A 20 14.89 4.46 11.04
N LEU A 21 15.79 4.94 10.18
CA LEU A 21 17.24 4.90 10.39
C LEU A 21 17.85 6.22 10.90
N SER A 22 17.08 7.31 10.89
CA SER A 22 17.62 8.65 11.18
C SER A 22 18.03 8.90 12.64
N ASP A 23 17.75 7.98 13.54
CA ASP A 23 18.21 7.95 14.93
C ASP A 23 19.55 7.17 15.10
N THR A 24 20.11 6.70 14.00
CA THR A 24 21.46 6.08 13.97
C THR A 24 22.51 7.11 13.55
N SER A 25 23.79 6.71 13.55
CA SER A 25 24.90 7.53 13.06
C SER A 25 25.00 7.57 11.53
N LEU A 26 24.09 6.96 10.79
CA LEU A 26 24.15 6.85 9.35
C LEU A 26 23.71 8.16 8.65
N ASN A 27 24.48 8.54 7.62
CA ASN A 27 24.12 9.61 6.68
C ASN A 27 23.29 9.02 5.53
N ILE A 28 22.07 9.54 5.35
CA ILE A 28 21.09 8.97 4.43
C ILE A 28 20.79 9.94 3.29
N ALA A 29 20.86 9.46 2.04
CA ALA A 29 20.32 10.18 0.88
C ALA A 29 19.02 9.55 0.42
N ILE A 30 18.07 10.40 -0.03
CA ILE A 30 16.87 9.98 -0.77
C ILE A 30 16.91 10.67 -2.13
N ILE A 31 16.73 9.91 -3.21
CA ILE A 31 16.70 10.44 -4.58
C ILE A 31 15.29 10.30 -5.14
N ASP A 32 14.70 11.37 -5.69
CA ASP A 32 13.41 11.31 -6.36
C ASP A 32 13.34 12.27 -7.55
N ARG A 33 12.64 11.86 -8.61
CA ARG A 33 12.38 12.68 -9.80
C ARG A 33 11.40 13.82 -9.55
N GLN A 34 10.55 13.70 -8.54
CA GLN A 34 9.62 14.75 -8.15
C GLN A 34 10.36 15.93 -7.53
N THR A 35 9.82 17.12 -7.72
CA THR A 35 10.35 18.34 -7.08
C THR A 35 10.02 18.36 -5.59
N SER A 36 10.78 19.10 -4.80
CA SER A 36 10.52 19.29 -3.37
C SER A 36 9.12 19.88 -3.11
N LYS A 37 8.63 20.76 -4.01
CA LYS A 37 7.28 21.32 -3.95
C LYS A 37 6.20 20.24 -4.11
N SER A 38 6.38 19.31 -5.05
CA SER A 38 5.45 18.22 -5.30
C SER A 38 5.46 17.17 -4.17
N LEU A 39 6.62 16.94 -3.55
CA LEU A 39 6.73 16.04 -2.39
C LEU A 39 6.12 16.65 -1.12
N ALA A 40 6.29 17.98 -0.92
CA ALA A 40 5.70 18.69 0.22
C ALA A 40 4.18 18.83 0.11
N ASN A 41 3.66 19.00 -1.11
CA ASN A 41 2.24 19.17 -1.39
C ASN A 41 1.80 18.16 -2.47
N PRO A 42 1.66 16.88 -2.12
CA PRO A 42 1.25 15.86 -3.07
C PRO A 42 -0.16 16.12 -3.59
N SER A 43 -0.31 16.06 -4.92
CA SER A 43 -1.63 16.18 -5.54
C SER A 43 -2.56 15.05 -5.10
N GLU A 44 -3.85 15.33 -5.14
CA GLU A 44 -4.90 14.34 -4.97
C GLU A 44 -4.77 13.26 -6.05
N ASP A 45 -4.86 12.01 -5.63
CA ASP A 45 -4.78 10.84 -6.51
C ASP A 45 -5.96 9.86 -6.27
N GLY A 46 -6.93 10.27 -5.46
CA GLY A 46 -8.13 9.50 -5.13
C GLY A 46 -7.89 8.27 -4.28
N ARG A 47 -6.64 7.94 -3.94
CA ARG A 47 -6.33 6.74 -3.17
C ARG A 47 -6.47 6.98 -1.68
N GLU A 48 -7.27 6.14 -1.06
CA GLU A 48 -7.39 6.05 0.39
C GLU A 48 -6.66 4.79 0.87
N ILE A 49 -5.87 4.95 1.92
CA ILE A 49 -5.07 3.86 2.50
C ILE A 49 -5.74 3.41 3.79
N ALA A 50 -6.20 2.17 3.82
CA ALA A 50 -6.66 1.54 5.06
C ALA A 50 -5.44 1.05 5.84
N LEU A 51 -5.10 1.75 6.92
CA LEU A 51 -4.00 1.40 7.80
C LEU A 51 -4.46 0.43 8.89
N THR A 52 -3.67 -0.63 9.07
CA THR A 52 -3.80 -1.54 10.20
C THR A 52 -3.29 -0.90 11.50
N HIS A 53 -3.63 -1.47 12.65
CA HIS A 53 -3.13 -1.00 13.94
C HIS A 53 -1.60 -1.10 14.05
N LEU A 54 -1.01 -2.17 13.48
CA LEU A 54 0.46 -2.30 13.43
C LEU A 54 1.09 -1.19 12.60
N SER A 55 0.52 -0.87 11.44
CA SER A 55 1.03 0.21 10.58
C SER A 55 0.92 1.58 11.25
N LYS A 56 -0.17 1.84 11.99
CA LYS A 56 -0.28 3.03 12.83
C LYS A 56 0.83 3.08 13.89
N LYS A 57 1.07 1.98 14.62
CA LYS A 57 2.16 1.88 15.61
C LYS A 57 3.53 2.14 14.96
N ILE A 58 3.76 1.62 13.75
CA ILE A 58 5.02 1.86 13.00
C ILE A 58 5.15 3.34 12.63
N LEU A 59 4.14 3.95 12.02
CA LEU A 59 4.17 5.38 11.66
C LEU A 59 4.33 6.28 12.90
N THR A 60 3.71 5.92 14.03
CA THR A 60 3.88 6.61 15.32
C THR A 60 5.33 6.52 15.81
N SER A 61 5.95 5.34 15.73
CA SER A 61 7.36 5.17 16.15
C SER A 61 8.34 5.93 15.25
N PHE A 62 7.95 6.27 14.03
CA PHE A 62 8.74 7.08 13.10
C PHE A 62 8.43 8.59 13.21
N GLY A 63 7.49 9.00 14.06
CA GLY A 63 7.04 10.38 14.21
C GLY A 63 6.15 10.87 13.07
N ILE A 64 5.76 9.99 12.13
CA ILE A 64 4.99 10.38 10.94
C ILE A 64 3.49 10.50 11.27
N TRP A 65 2.97 9.63 12.14
CA TRP A 65 1.55 9.65 12.51
C TRP A 65 1.09 10.97 13.09
N GLN A 66 1.92 11.60 13.90
CA GLN A 66 1.64 12.87 14.58
C GLN A 66 1.53 14.04 13.60
N GLU A 67 2.17 13.93 12.44
CA GLU A 67 2.16 14.94 11.39
C GLU A 67 1.05 14.75 10.36
N ILE A 68 0.30 13.64 10.43
CA ILE A 68 -0.88 13.46 9.59
C ILE A 68 -2.01 14.32 10.14
N ASP A 69 -2.63 15.12 9.26
CA ASP A 69 -3.82 15.90 9.63
C ASP A 69 -4.92 14.98 10.16
N GLN A 70 -5.20 15.09 11.45
CA GLN A 70 -6.16 14.24 12.14
C GLN A 70 -7.59 14.42 11.62
N ASN A 71 -7.92 15.59 11.07
CA ASN A 71 -9.22 15.85 10.44
C ASN A 71 -9.41 15.08 9.12
N GLY A 72 -8.33 14.57 8.54
CA GLY A 72 -8.38 13.73 7.35
C GLY A 72 -8.45 12.23 7.64
N ILE A 73 -8.45 11.81 8.90
CA ILE A 73 -8.45 10.39 9.30
C ILE A 73 -9.89 9.92 9.54
N SER A 74 -10.31 8.89 8.81
CA SER A 74 -11.59 8.22 9.01
C SER A 74 -11.40 6.88 9.72
N LEU A 75 -12.37 6.51 10.55
CA LEU A 75 -12.34 5.23 11.26
C LEU A 75 -13.09 4.17 10.45
N ILE A 76 -12.59 2.95 10.44
CA ILE A 76 -13.31 1.77 9.95
C ILE A 76 -13.70 0.96 11.19
N LYS A 77 -15.00 0.94 11.53
CA LYS A 77 -15.52 0.18 12.68
C LYS A 77 -16.06 -1.18 12.28
N GLU A 78 -16.64 -1.25 11.10
CA GLU A 78 -17.20 -2.49 10.55
C GLU A 78 -16.74 -2.68 9.11
N ALA A 79 -16.67 -3.94 8.65
CA ALA A 79 -16.49 -4.28 7.26
C ALA A 79 -17.52 -5.33 6.83
N LYS A 80 -18.18 -5.11 5.70
CA LYS A 80 -19.22 -6.00 5.16
C LYS A 80 -18.87 -6.42 3.73
N VAL A 81 -18.77 -7.72 3.51
CA VAL A 81 -18.54 -8.30 2.19
C VAL A 81 -19.87 -8.88 1.69
N ILE A 82 -20.34 -8.37 0.55
CA ILE A 82 -21.65 -8.69 -0.05
C ILE A 82 -21.42 -9.37 -1.40
N ASN A 83 -22.16 -10.43 -1.68
CA ASN A 83 -22.07 -11.15 -2.96
C ASN A 83 -23.35 -10.97 -3.78
N GLY A 84 -23.31 -10.12 -4.80
CA GLY A 84 -24.45 -9.79 -5.66
C GLY A 84 -25.65 -9.26 -4.88
N ALA A 85 -26.85 -9.71 -5.23
CA ALA A 85 -28.10 -9.36 -4.56
C ALA A 85 -28.36 -10.20 -3.29
N SER A 86 -27.39 -10.98 -2.81
CA SER A 86 -27.58 -11.81 -1.62
C SER A 86 -27.84 -10.94 -0.39
N PRO A 87 -28.86 -11.24 0.43
CA PRO A 87 -29.05 -10.57 1.71
C PRO A 87 -27.98 -10.96 2.74
N TYR A 88 -27.24 -12.04 2.48
CA TYR A 88 -26.18 -12.53 3.35
C TYR A 88 -24.89 -11.76 3.13
N SER A 89 -24.28 -11.29 4.20
CA SER A 89 -22.97 -10.65 4.19
C SER A 89 -22.01 -11.32 5.16
N LEU A 90 -20.75 -11.40 4.80
CA LEU A 90 -19.67 -11.67 5.74
C LEU A 90 -19.39 -10.37 6.49
N HIS A 91 -19.54 -10.39 7.80
CA HIS A 91 -19.50 -9.19 8.64
C HIS A 91 -18.36 -9.28 9.66
N PHE A 92 -17.54 -8.26 9.68
CA PHE A 92 -16.49 -8.04 10.67
C PHE A 92 -16.84 -6.81 11.49
N ASN A 93 -16.76 -6.91 12.81
CA ASN A 93 -17.04 -5.81 13.73
C ASN A 93 -15.83 -5.63 14.65
N HIS A 94 -15.44 -4.38 14.92
CA HIS A 94 -14.37 -4.07 15.87
C HIS A 94 -14.66 -4.61 17.28
N GLN A 95 -15.94 -4.73 17.67
CA GLN A 95 -16.35 -5.32 18.95
C GLN A 95 -15.91 -6.79 19.11
N ASP A 96 -15.59 -7.49 18.01
CA ASP A 96 -15.01 -8.83 18.02
C ASP A 96 -13.47 -8.78 18.24
N THR A 97 -12.89 -7.60 18.50
CA THR A 97 -11.45 -7.37 18.75
C THR A 97 -11.24 -6.63 20.06
N SER A 98 -9.98 -6.47 20.48
CA SER A 98 -9.60 -5.63 21.63
C SER A 98 -9.47 -4.15 21.28
N GLU A 99 -9.71 -3.76 20.03
CA GLU A 99 -9.49 -2.40 19.54
C GLU A 99 -10.83 -1.69 19.26
N ASN A 100 -10.83 -0.36 19.31
CA ASN A 100 -12.02 0.45 19.07
C ASN A 100 -12.38 0.63 17.59
N THR A 101 -11.58 0.08 16.69
CA THR A 101 -11.75 0.14 15.22
C THR A 101 -11.15 -1.10 14.57
N LEU A 102 -11.52 -1.38 13.31
CA LEU A 102 -10.81 -2.35 12.47
C LEU A 102 -9.56 -1.73 11.82
N GLY A 103 -9.50 -0.41 11.71
CA GLY A 103 -8.40 0.31 11.11
C GLY A 103 -8.74 1.78 10.85
N HIS A 104 -7.83 2.47 10.15
CA HIS A 104 -7.92 3.89 9.87
C HIS A 104 -7.81 4.12 8.36
N LEU A 105 -8.75 4.84 7.77
CA LEU A 105 -8.70 5.21 6.35
C LEU A 105 -8.15 6.63 6.21
N ILE A 106 -7.08 6.78 5.42
CA ILE A 106 -6.34 8.04 5.31
C ILE A 106 -6.04 8.31 3.84
N PRO A 107 -6.30 9.54 3.34
CA PRO A 107 -5.85 9.95 2.01
C PRO A 107 -4.34 9.75 1.83
N ASN A 108 -3.94 9.06 0.76
CA ASN A 108 -2.52 8.79 0.47
C ASN A 108 -1.66 10.07 0.46
N ARG A 109 -2.21 11.18 -0.03
CA ARG A 109 -1.54 12.48 -0.04
C ARG A 109 -1.12 12.96 1.35
N LEU A 110 -1.94 12.72 2.39
CA LEU A 110 -1.64 13.12 3.77
C LEU A 110 -0.48 12.30 4.36
N ILE A 111 -0.48 11.00 4.10
CA ILE A 111 0.64 10.13 4.52
C ILE A 111 1.94 10.56 3.85
N ARG A 112 1.89 10.86 2.54
CA ARG A 112 3.06 11.30 1.75
C ARG A 112 3.60 12.64 2.26
N ALA A 113 2.72 13.63 2.49
CA ALA A 113 3.10 14.95 3.00
C ALA A 113 3.73 14.86 4.40
N ALA A 114 3.12 14.11 5.31
CA ALA A 114 3.64 13.89 6.66
C ALA A 114 5.00 13.18 6.65
N ALA A 115 5.14 12.11 5.86
CA ALA A 115 6.40 11.39 5.74
C ALA A 115 7.52 12.27 5.16
N TYR A 116 7.21 13.11 4.15
CA TYR A 116 8.17 14.05 3.59
C TYR A 116 8.59 15.13 4.62
N LYS A 117 7.62 15.71 5.35
CA LYS A 117 7.89 16.71 6.38
C LYS A 117 8.88 16.17 7.42
N VAL A 118 8.57 15.01 8.01
CA VAL A 118 9.41 14.39 9.05
C VAL A 118 10.79 14.01 8.52
N ALA A 119 10.88 13.49 7.29
CA ALA A 119 12.17 13.16 6.69
C ALA A 119 13.01 14.43 6.42
N LYS A 120 12.39 15.52 5.95
CA LYS A 120 13.06 16.78 5.66
C LYS A 120 13.61 17.48 6.91
N GLU A 121 12.95 17.35 8.05
CA GLU A 121 13.37 17.94 9.33
C GLU A 121 14.56 17.20 9.95
N SER A 122 14.85 15.99 9.52
CA SER A 122 15.97 15.19 10.04
C SER A 122 17.31 15.63 9.45
N LYS A 123 18.27 15.98 10.33
CA LYS A 123 19.64 16.33 9.90
C LYS A 123 20.41 15.15 9.28
N ALA A 124 20.03 13.92 9.59
CA ALA A 124 20.64 12.70 9.05
C ALA A 124 20.18 12.38 7.61
N ILE A 125 19.14 13.08 7.10
CA ILE A 125 18.53 12.78 5.80
C ILE A 125 18.71 13.95 4.83
N LYS A 126 19.35 13.68 3.69
CA LYS A 126 19.43 14.59 2.55
C LYS A 126 18.49 14.12 1.44
N ILE A 127 17.49 14.93 1.10
CA ILE A 127 16.56 14.62 0.01
C ILE A 127 17.02 15.37 -1.25
N ILE A 128 17.35 14.61 -2.29
CA ILE A 128 17.82 15.08 -3.60
C ILE A 128 16.66 14.93 -4.57
N THR A 129 16.05 16.04 -4.94
CA THR A 129 14.80 16.11 -5.70
C THR A 129 15.02 16.60 -7.14
N GLY A 130 14.07 16.29 -8.04
CA GLY A 130 14.13 16.70 -9.44
C GLY A 130 15.12 15.91 -10.29
N VAL A 131 15.69 14.83 -9.74
CA VAL A 131 16.67 13.98 -10.42
C VAL A 131 16.32 12.50 -10.26
N GLY A 132 16.66 11.73 -11.27
CA GLY A 132 16.52 10.27 -11.24
C GLY A 132 17.88 9.58 -11.20
N VAL A 133 17.85 8.28 -10.95
CA VAL A 133 19.02 7.41 -11.17
C VAL A 133 19.10 7.08 -12.67
N ASP A 134 20.25 7.34 -13.27
CA ASP A 134 20.57 7.01 -14.65
C ASP A 134 21.16 5.60 -14.75
N SER A 135 22.17 5.34 -13.94
CA SER A 135 22.80 4.03 -13.80
C SER A 135 23.44 3.87 -12.42
N PHE A 136 23.80 2.66 -12.07
CA PHE A 136 24.60 2.41 -10.87
C PHE A 136 25.47 1.16 -11.06
N ASN A 137 26.54 1.10 -10.31
CA ASN A 137 27.43 -0.07 -10.21
C ASN A 137 27.66 -0.41 -8.73
N ILE A 138 27.65 -1.69 -8.39
CA ILE A 138 27.83 -2.16 -7.01
C ILE A 138 28.99 -3.14 -7.00
N ASP A 139 30.05 -2.80 -6.26
CA ASP A 139 31.20 -3.67 -6.00
C ASP A 139 31.11 -4.34 -4.61
N ALA A 140 32.18 -4.97 -4.15
CA ALA A 140 32.21 -5.62 -2.85
C ALA A 140 32.04 -4.65 -1.66
N ASN A 141 32.42 -3.38 -1.83
CA ASN A 141 32.55 -2.43 -0.72
C ASN A 141 31.51 -1.29 -0.77
N LYS A 142 31.06 -0.89 -1.96
CA LYS A 142 30.19 0.28 -2.16
C LYS A 142 29.30 0.16 -3.38
N ALA A 143 28.28 1.01 -3.40
CA ALA A 143 27.50 1.33 -4.59
C ALA A 143 27.90 2.72 -5.10
N GLU A 144 28.10 2.84 -6.41
CA GLU A 144 28.27 4.08 -7.14
C GLU A 144 27.02 4.34 -7.97
N ILE A 145 26.35 5.47 -7.75
CA ILE A 145 25.07 5.82 -8.37
C ILE A 145 25.26 7.09 -9.17
N LYS A 146 25.00 7.02 -10.47
CA LYS A 146 25.03 8.15 -11.39
C LYS A 146 23.62 8.72 -11.55
N LEU A 147 23.47 10.00 -11.25
CA LEU A 147 22.20 10.71 -11.36
C LEU A 147 22.00 11.27 -12.78
N SER A 148 20.75 11.58 -13.12
CA SER A 148 20.37 12.16 -14.42
C SER A 148 21.02 13.55 -14.69
N ASN A 149 21.41 14.28 -13.64
CA ASN A 149 22.17 15.53 -13.72
C ASN A 149 23.70 15.33 -13.78
N LYS A 150 24.17 14.08 -13.96
CA LYS A 150 25.58 13.67 -14.03
C LYS A 150 26.32 13.68 -12.70
N GLU A 151 25.71 14.06 -11.60
CA GLU A 151 26.32 13.90 -10.27
C GLU A 151 26.47 12.42 -9.91
N ILE A 152 27.51 12.13 -9.12
CA ILE A 152 27.81 10.77 -8.65
C ILE A 152 27.65 10.72 -7.12
N ILE A 153 26.94 9.69 -6.65
CA ILE A 153 26.77 9.36 -5.25
C ILE A 153 27.43 8.01 -4.97
N HIS A 154 28.21 7.94 -3.89
CA HIS A 154 28.74 6.68 -3.36
C HIS A 154 28.01 6.36 -2.05
N CYS A 155 27.68 5.09 -1.82
CA CYS A 155 27.10 4.65 -0.55
C CYS A 155 27.47 3.21 -0.22
N SER A 156 27.39 2.85 1.06
CA SER A 156 27.62 1.48 1.52
C SER A 156 26.44 0.57 1.18
N LEU A 157 25.20 1.13 1.16
CA LEU A 157 23.98 0.39 0.91
C LEU A 157 23.02 1.20 0.03
N MET A 158 22.61 0.61 -1.10
CA MET A 158 21.56 1.16 -1.95
C MET A 158 20.23 0.46 -1.69
N ILE A 159 19.15 1.27 -1.52
CA ILE A 159 17.78 0.78 -1.29
C ILE A 159 16.91 1.20 -2.46
N ALA A 160 16.23 0.24 -3.08
CA ALA A 160 15.21 0.54 -4.09
C ALA A 160 13.81 0.59 -3.45
N ALA A 161 13.21 1.78 -3.51
CA ALA A 161 11.85 2.11 -3.11
C ALA A 161 11.09 2.77 -4.29
N ASP A 162 11.50 2.48 -5.53
CA ASP A 162 11.10 3.09 -6.79
C ASP A 162 9.84 2.47 -7.41
N GLY A 163 9.07 1.76 -6.59
CA GLY A 163 7.73 1.30 -6.92
C GLY A 163 7.67 -0.05 -7.63
N ARG A 164 6.45 -0.44 -8.01
CA ARG A 164 6.12 -1.79 -8.52
C ARG A 164 6.93 -2.20 -9.75
N PHE A 165 7.16 -1.29 -10.64
CA PHE A 165 7.96 -1.49 -11.86
C PHE A 165 9.40 -1.00 -11.69
N SER A 166 9.98 -1.23 -10.52
CA SER A 166 11.32 -0.79 -10.14
C SER A 166 12.35 -1.00 -11.25
N SER A 167 12.94 0.09 -11.70
CA SER A 167 14.09 0.06 -12.62
C SER A 167 15.34 -0.44 -11.91
N SER A 168 15.52 -0.03 -10.66
CA SER A 168 16.66 -0.48 -9.84
C SER A 168 16.67 -2.00 -9.64
N ARG A 169 15.49 -2.60 -9.36
CA ARG A 169 15.36 -4.07 -9.27
C ARG A 169 15.78 -4.75 -10.57
N ARG A 170 15.28 -4.25 -11.72
CA ARG A 170 15.60 -4.82 -13.04
C ARG A 170 17.09 -4.70 -13.36
N SER A 171 17.70 -3.56 -13.08
CA SER A 171 19.14 -3.34 -13.30
C SER A 171 20.00 -4.25 -12.43
N MET A 172 19.52 -4.66 -11.25
CA MET A 172 20.16 -5.68 -10.40
C MET A 172 19.93 -7.11 -10.87
N GLY A 173 19.18 -7.33 -11.95
CA GLY A 173 18.85 -8.67 -12.44
C GLY A 173 17.95 -9.48 -11.50
N ILE A 174 17.25 -8.83 -10.56
CA ILE A 174 16.33 -9.51 -9.62
C ILE A 174 14.99 -9.76 -10.32
N PRO A 175 14.64 -11.05 -10.60
CA PRO A 175 13.39 -11.39 -11.22
C PRO A 175 12.19 -11.04 -10.33
N SER A 176 11.04 -10.82 -10.94
CA SER A 176 9.76 -10.60 -10.25
C SER A 176 8.66 -11.35 -10.98
N GLU A 177 7.89 -12.12 -10.23
CA GLU A 177 6.61 -12.59 -10.70
C GLU A 177 5.67 -11.38 -10.83
N VAL A 178 5.12 -11.16 -12.01
CA VAL A 178 4.15 -10.08 -12.27
C VAL A 178 2.87 -10.71 -12.76
N LYS A 179 1.77 -10.43 -12.06
CA LYS A 179 0.43 -10.86 -12.47
C LYS A 179 -0.37 -9.66 -12.92
N ASP A 180 -0.72 -9.64 -14.21
CA ASP A 180 -1.73 -8.75 -14.76
C ASP A 180 -3.11 -9.39 -14.58
N PHE A 181 -4.03 -8.66 -13.95
CA PHE A 181 -5.40 -9.15 -13.75
C PHE A 181 -6.34 -8.81 -14.93
N GLY A 182 -5.86 -8.09 -15.94
CA GLY A 182 -6.70 -7.56 -17.02
C GLY A 182 -7.80 -6.62 -16.51
N LYS A 183 -7.60 -6.02 -15.36
CA LYS A 183 -8.57 -5.16 -14.65
C LYS A 183 -7.99 -3.77 -14.42
N THR A 184 -8.90 -2.81 -14.30
CA THR A 184 -8.59 -1.43 -13.92
C THR A 184 -9.41 -1.07 -12.69
N VAL A 185 -8.74 -0.43 -11.74
CA VAL A 185 -9.39 0.18 -10.57
C VAL A 185 -9.70 1.63 -10.89
N ILE A 186 -10.96 2.03 -10.71
CA ILE A 186 -11.39 3.42 -10.81
C ILE A 186 -11.77 3.88 -9.40
N VAL A 187 -11.22 5.01 -8.98
CA VAL A 187 -11.46 5.58 -7.65
C VAL A 187 -12.00 6.99 -7.78
N CYS A 188 -12.98 7.32 -6.94
CA CYS A 188 -13.50 8.68 -6.81
C CYS A 188 -14.09 8.89 -5.41
N LYS A 189 -14.29 10.16 -5.04
CA LYS A 189 -15.00 10.56 -3.84
C LYS A 189 -16.46 10.84 -4.17
N MET A 190 -17.38 10.36 -3.34
CA MET A 190 -18.81 10.70 -3.44
C MET A 190 -19.33 11.24 -2.11
N GLU A 191 -20.17 12.28 -2.20
CA GLU A 191 -21.01 12.77 -1.11
C GLU A 191 -22.32 11.98 -1.08
N HIS A 192 -22.92 11.79 0.10
CA HIS A 192 -24.17 11.04 0.25
C HIS A 192 -25.05 11.56 1.38
N GLU A 193 -26.35 11.27 1.31
CA GLU A 193 -27.36 11.81 2.22
C GLU A 193 -27.34 11.14 3.60
N LYS A 194 -27.23 9.80 3.63
CA LYS A 194 -27.34 9.04 4.89
C LYS A 194 -25.94 8.75 5.44
N PRO A 195 -25.73 8.75 6.76
CA PRO A 195 -24.44 8.46 7.36
C PRO A 195 -23.98 7.03 7.05
N HIS A 196 -22.70 6.85 6.74
CA HIS A 196 -22.08 5.55 6.48
C HIS A 196 -21.77 4.74 7.76
N SER A 197 -21.93 5.34 8.94
CA SER A 197 -21.71 4.69 10.25
C SER A 197 -20.35 4.02 10.41
N ASN A 198 -19.31 4.51 9.72
CA ASN A 198 -17.95 3.96 9.70
C ASN A 198 -17.87 2.50 9.19
N ILE A 199 -18.78 2.11 8.29
CA ILE A 199 -18.83 0.77 7.70
C ILE A 199 -18.14 0.81 6.33
N ALA A 200 -17.14 -0.04 6.14
CA ALA A 200 -16.56 -0.33 4.83
C ALA A 200 -17.34 -1.46 4.15
N TYR A 201 -17.69 -1.27 2.90
CA TYR A 201 -18.37 -2.29 2.10
C TYR A 201 -17.50 -2.77 0.95
N GLU A 202 -17.49 -4.08 0.71
CA GLU A 202 -16.97 -4.71 -0.50
C GLU A 202 -18.11 -5.49 -1.16
N CYS A 203 -18.59 -4.99 -2.30
CA CYS A 203 -19.72 -5.55 -3.02
C CYS A 203 -19.23 -6.26 -4.27
N PHE A 204 -19.30 -7.58 -4.29
CA PHE A 204 -18.98 -8.39 -5.47
C PHE A 204 -20.19 -8.50 -6.39
N HIS A 205 -20.19 -7.71 -7.46
CA HIS A 205 -21.15 -7.86 -8.57
C HIS A 205 -20.48 -8.64 -9.70
N TYR A 206 -21.24 -9.46 -10.41
CA TYR A 206 -20.71 -10.23 -11.55
C TYR A 206 -20.05 -9.31 -12.58
N GLY A 207 -18.77 -9.56 -12.88
CA GLY A 207 -17.96 -8.77 -13.82
C GLY A 207 -17.39 -7.46 -13.27
N ARG A 208 -17.82 -7.01 -12.07
CA ARG A 208 -17.40 -5.74 -11.46
C ARG A 208 -17.45 -5.82 -9.94
N THR A 209 -16.46 -5.23 -9.24
CA THR A 209 -16.57 -5.03 -7.79
C THR A 209 -16.76 -3.56 -7.47
N LEU A 210 -17.38 -3.30 -6.33
CA LEU A 210 -17.63 -1.96 -5.81
C LEU A 210 -17.29 -1.94 -4.32
N ALA A 211 -16.21 -1.25 -3.95
CA ALA A 211 -15.97 -0.93 -2.55
C ALA A 211 -16.46 0.48 -2.24
N VAL A 212 -17.06 0.64 -1.06
CA VAL A 212 -17.51 1.91 -0.50
C VAL A 212 -16.87 2.07 0.87
N LEU A 213 -15.90 2.98 0.95
CA LEU A 213 -15.08 3.16 2.15
C LEU A 213 -15.46 4.46 2.86
N PRO A 214 -15.68 4.43 4.20
CA PRO A 214 -16.15 5.59 4.93
C PRO A 214 -15.06 6.66 5.02
N MET A 215 -15.34 7.88 4.56
CA MET A 215 -14.50 9.06 4.72
C MET A 215 -15.06 9.99 5.78
N VAL A 216 -14.33 11.04 6.15
CA VAL A 216 -14.79 12.04 7.11
C VAL A 216 -16.06 12.73 6.62
N GLY A 217 -17.04 12.89 7.49
CA GLY A 217 -18.36 13.47 7.16
C GLY A 217 -19.22 12.48 6.35
N ASN A 218 -20.13 13.01 5.54
CA ASN A 218 -20.98 12.22 4.66
C ASN A 218 -20.33 11.99 3.29
N TYR A 219 -19.06 11.56 3.30
CA TYR A 219 -18.30 11.22 2.10
C TYR A 219 -17.87 9.76 2.15
N SER A 220 -17.77 9.15 0.98
CA SER A 220 -17.19 7.82 0.81
C SER A 220 -16.22 7.79 -0.38
N SER A 221 -15.14 7.05 -0.22
CA SER A 221 -14.30 6.65 -1.34
C SER A 221 -14.93 5.47 -2.04
N ILE A 222 -15.18 5.64 -3.32
CA ILE A 222 -15.76 4.63 -4.21
C ILE A 222 -14.63 4.01 -5.00
N VAL A 223 -14.49 2.70 -4.90
CA VAL A 223 -13.46 1.92 -5.60
C VAL A 223 -14.14 0.90 -6.49
N ILE A 224 -14.02 1.06 -7.79
CA ILE A 224 -14.61 0.18 -8.79
C ILE A 224 -13.49 -0.64 -9.43
N THR A 225 -13.59 -1.97 -9.39
CA THR A 225 -12.71 -2.85 -10.18
C THR A 225 -13.49 -3.43 -11.34
N ILE A 226 -13.02 -3.19 -12.55
CA ILE A 226 -13.70 -3.57 -13.80
C ILE A 226 -12.68 -4.09 -14.82
N SER A 227 -13.13 -4.79 -15.83
CA SER A 227 -12.30 -5.21 -16.97
C SER A 227 -11.69 -3.99 -17.66
N SER A 228 -10.42 -4.07 -18.04
CA SER A 228 -9.68 -2.88 -18.54
C SER A 228 -10.26 -2.32 -19.83
N ASP A 229 -10.87 -3.15 -20.68
CA ASP A 229 -11.58 -2.75 -21.89
C ASP A 229 -12.83 -1.90 -21.63
N GLN A 230 -13.42 -2.00 -20.43
CA GLN A 230 -14.62 -1.25 -20.02
C GLN A 230 -14.28 0.01 -19.21
N ALA A 231 -13.03 0.18 -18.77
CA ALA A 231 -12.64 1.27 -17.88
C ALA A 231 -12.88 2.65 -18.51
N ASP A 232 -12.56 2.82 -19.77
CA ASP A 232 -12.75 4.08 -20.52
C ASP A 232 -14.21 4.54 -20.55
N ALA A 233 -15.15 3.60 -20.68
CA ALA A 233 -16.58 3.92 -20.68
C ALA A 233 -17.02 4.51 -19.33
N ILE A 234 -16.53 3.95 -18.21
CA ILE A 234 -16.80 4.47 -16.86
C ILE A 234 -16.13 5.83 -16.65
N MET A 235 -14.88 5.99 -17.11
CA MET A 235 -14.15 7.26 -16.95
C MET A 235 -14.82 8.41 -17.70
N LYS A 236 -15.37 8.15 -18.88
CA LYS A 236 -16.07 9.14 -19.74
C LYS A 236 -17.55 9.30 -19.42
N MET A 237 -18.10 8.47 -18.53
CA MET A 237 -19.51 8.52 -18.15
C MET A 237 -19.85 9.87 -17.51
N LYS A 238 -20.96 10.49 -17.94
CA LYS A 238 -21.48 11.74 -17.36
C LYS A 238 -21.81 11.52 -15.88
N ASP A 239 -21.54 12.51 -15.04
CA ASP A 239 -21.64 12.40 -13.58
C ASP A 239 -23.03 11.98 -13.12
N GLN A 240 -24.11 12.49 -13.75
CA GLN A 240 -25.48 12.10 -13.40
C GLN A 240 -25.74 10.60 -13.62
N ILE A 241 -25.26 10.04 -14.77
CA ILE A 241 -25.42 8.62 -15.09
C ILE A 241 -24.55 7.78 -14.14
N PHE A 242 -23.32 8.24 -13.87
CA PHE A 242 -22.40 7.58 -12.94
C PHE A 242 -22.97 7.53 -11.53
N ASN A 243 -23.52 8.64 -11.02
CA ASN A 243 -24.14 8.71 -9.71
C ASN A 243 -25.29 7.71 -9.58
N GLN A 244 -26.17 7.66 -10.58
CA GLN A 244 -27.30 6.71 -10.63
C GLN A 244 -26.82 5.25 -10.68
N ASP A 245 -25.77 4.94 -11.46
CA ASP A 245 -25.20 3.59 -11.56
C ASP A 245 -24.65 3.14 -10.20
N ILE A 246 -23.87 3.99 -9.51
CA ILE A 246 -23.32 3.66 -8.20
C ILE A 246 -24.43 3.51 -7.16
N GLN A 247 -25.38 4.44 -7.10
CA GLN A 247 -26.50 4.40 -6.17
C GLN A 247 -27.32 3.11 -6.34
N THR A 248 -27.65 2.74 -7.58
CA THR A 248 -28.40 1.52 -7.89
C THR A 248 -27.64 0.27 -7.46
N ARG A 249 -26.33 0.17 -7.82
CA ARG A 249 -25.49 -0.98 -7.44
C ARG A 249 -25.28 -1.10 -5.94
N PHE A 250 -25.31 0.00 -5.22
CA PHE A 250 -25.21 0.02 -3.77
C PHE A 250 -26.58 -0.13 -3.09
N ASN A 251 -27.67 -0.37 -3.85
CA ASN A 251 -29.05 -0.49 -3.38
C ASN A 251 -29.52 0.72 -2.56
N SER A 252 -29.10 1.93 -2.93
CA SER A 252 -29.43 3.20 -2.26
C SER A 252 -29.23 3.20 -0.74
N ARG A 253 -28.27 2.39 -0.24
CA ARG A 253 -28.00 2.28 1.22
C ARG A 253 -27.63 3.61 1.86
N LEU A 254 -26.95 4.49 1.13
CA LEU A 254 -26.54 5.81 1.58
C LEU A 254 -27.46 6.95 1.06
N GLY A 255 -28.61 6.60 0.49
CA GLY A 255 -29.52 7.58 -0.13
C GLY A 255 -28.99 8.06 -1.47
N GLY A 256 -29.23 9.33 -1.82
CA GLY A 256 -28.64 9.97 -2.99
C GLY A 256 -27.12 10.04 -2.84
N MET A 257 -26.41 9.79 -3.94
CA MET A 257 -24.94 9.81 -3.99
C MET A 257 -24.48 10.65 -5.18
N MET A 258 -23.57 11.58 -4.94
CA MET A 258 -23.05 12.50 -5.95
C MET A 258 -21.54 12.51 -5.95
N ILE A 259 -20.92 12.40 -7.15
CA ILE A 259 -19.47 12.47 -7.30
C ILE A 259 -18.96 13.86 -6.93
N VAL A 260 -17.82 13.90 -6.22
CA VAL A 260 -17.11 15.12 -5.85
C VAL A 260 -15.69 15.05 -6.37
N GLY A 261 -15.31 15.99 -7.22
CA GLY A 261 -13.98 16.05 -7.83
C GLY A 261 -13.86 15.14 -9.07
N LYS A 262 -12.76 14.41 -9.16
CA LYS A 262 -12.39 13.65 -10.37
C LYS A 262 -12.44 12.15 -10.15
N LYS A 263 -12.61 11.39 -11.23
CA LYS A 263 -12.35 9.96 -11.30
C LYS A 263 -10.86 9.74 -11.62
N TYR A 264 -10.23 8.77 -10.96
CA TYR A 264 -8.85 8.33 -11.22
C TYR A 264 -8.87 6.87 -11.61
N SER A 265 -7.98 6.45 -12.52
CA SER A 265 -7.91 5.06 -12.96
C SER A 265 -6.50 4.51 -12.84
N TYR A 266 -6.39 3.26 -12.41
CA TYR A 266 -5.13 2.55 -12.19
C TYR A 266 -5.23 1.13 -12.73
N PRO A 267 -4.32 0.71 -13.63
CA PRO A 267 -4.26 -0.69 -14.05
C PRO A 267 -3.85 -1.58 -12.89
N LEU A 268 -4.42 -2.76 -12.85
CA LEU A 268 -4.33 -3.66 -11.71
C LEU A 268 -3.29 -4.75 -11.93
N PHE A 269 -2.17 -4.61 -11.26
CA PHE A 269 -1.09 -5.58 -11.24
C PHE A 269 -0.75 -6.01 -9.83
N ALA A 270 -0.28 -7.24 -9.66
CA ALA A 270 0.47 -7.66 -8.48
C ALA A 270 1.88 -8.04 -8.90
N SER A 271 2.84 -7.87 -7.99
CA SER A 271 4.23 -8.27 -8.23
C SER A 271 4.89 -8.80 -6.96
N HIS A 272 5.76 -9.79 -7.10
CA HIS A 272 6.56 -10.31 -6.00
C HIS A 272 7.96 -10.60 -6.51
N ALA A 273 8.97 -9.89 -6.00
CA ALA A 273 10.36 -10.16 -6.35
C ALA A 273 10.81 -11.52 -5.80
N SER A 274 11.63 -12.24 -6.55
CA SER A 274 12.13 -13.58 -6.16
C SER A 274 12.92 -13.55 -4.85
N HIS A 275 13.66 -12.46 -4.64
CA HIS A 275 14.38 -12.12 -3.41
C HIS A 275 14.47 -10.61 -3.25
N PHE A 276 14.69 -10.13 -2.03
CA PHE A 276 14.59 -8.71 -1.67
C PHE A 276 15.95 -8.07 -1.39
N HIS A 277 17.05 -8.76 -1.69
CA HIS A 277 18.39 -8.26 -1.48
C HIS A 277 19.37 -8.78 -2.52
N ALA A 278 20.48 -8.08 -2.64
CA ALA A 278 21.71 -8.52 -3.28
C ALA A 278 22.88 -7.92 -2.49
N ASN A 279 24.13 -8.08 -2.98
CA ASN A 279 25.26 -7.43 -2.33
C ASN A 279 25.04 -5.92 -2.27
N ARG A 280 25.08 -5.32 -1.07
CA ARG A 280 24.92 -3.86 -0.83
C ARG A 280 23.65 -3.25 -1.44
N PHE A 281 22.60 -4.08 -1.60
CA PHE A 281 21.36 -3.69 -2.23
C PHE A 281 20.16 -4.35 -1.56
N ALA A 282 19.08 -3.58 -1.34
CA ALA A 282 17.80 -4.15 -0.87
C ALA A 282 16.59 -3.46 -1.51
N LEU A 283 15.49 -4.23 -1.61
CA LEU A 283 14.19 -3.78 -2.11
C LEU A 283 13.22 -3.56 -0.95
N ILE A 284 12.46 -2.46 -0.96
CA ILE A 284 11.37 -2.20 -0.02
C ILE A 284 10.11 -1.72 -0.75
N GLY A 285 8.98 -1.80 -0.07
CA GLY A 285 7.69 -1.37 -0.62
C GLY A 285 7.30 -2.15 -1.88
N ASP A 286 6.63 -1.47 -2.82
CA ASP A 286 6.17 -2.09 -4.06
C ASP A 286 7.32 -2.58 -4.97
N ALA A 287 8.56 -2.13 -4.77
CA ALA A 287 9.72 -2.66 -5.46
C ALA A 287 10.02 -4.11 -5.06
N SER A 288 9.70 -4.48 -3.82
CA SER A 288 9.80 -5.86 -3.32
C SER A 288 8.50 -6.64 -3.56
N VAL A 289 7.35 -6.08 -3.11
CA VAL A 289 6.03 -6.71 -3.21
C VAL A 289 4.95 -5.68 -3.47
N GLY A 290 4.34 -5.75 -4.65
CA GLY A 290 3.15 -4.98 -5.00
C GLY A 290 1.89 -5.85 -4.90
N MET A 291 0.99 -5.56 -3.98
CA MET A 291 -0.22 -6.35 -3.73
C MET A 291 -1.43 -5.86 -4.53
N HIS A 292 -2.39 -6.75 -4.72
CA HIS A 292 -3.75 -6.37 -5.15
C HIS A 292 -4.42 -5.53 -4.05
N PRO A 293 -5.10 -4.42 -4.37
CA PRO A 293 -5.66 -3.50 -3.37
C PRO A 293 -6.83 -4.06 -2.55
N VAL A 294 -7.49 -5.15 -2.99
CA VAL A 294 -8.68 -5.72 -2.33
C VAL A 294 -8.49 -6.04 -0.84
N THR A 295 -7.26 -6.32 -0.43
CA THR A 295 -6.94 -6.64 0.96
C THR A 295 -6.31 -5.47 1.72
N ALA A 296 -6.14 -4.31 1.07
CA ALA A 296 -5.49 -3.11 1.63
C ALA A 296 -4.07 -3.33 2.20
N HIS A 297 -3.39 -4.44 1.83
CA HIS A 297 -2.11 -4.82 2.42
C HIS A 297 -0.89 -4.15 1.80
N GLY A 298 -0.98 -3.55 0.60
CA GLY A 298 0.20 -3.07 -0.13
C GLY A 298 1.08 -2.12 0.69
N PHE A 299 0.53 -1.01 1.16
CA PHE A 299 1.28 -0.05 1.96
C PHE A 299 1.65 -0.60 3.34
N ASN A 300 0.75 -1.35 3.99
CA ASN A 300 0.99 -1.98 5.29
C ASN A 300 2.19 -2.93 5.26
N LEU A 301 2.30 -3.76 4.22
CA LEU A 301 3.46 -4.64 4.00
C LEU A 301 4.74 -3.86 3.71
N GLY A 302 4.64 -2.77 2.95
CA GLY A 302 5.76 -1.87 2.70
C GLY A 302 6.35 -1.29 3.99
N LEU A 303 5.48 -0.83 4.91
CA LEU A 303 5.91 -0.34 6.23
C LEU A 303 6.53 -1.43 7.10
N ARG A 304 5.92 -2.63 7.11
CA ARG A 304 6.49 -3.80 7.83
C ARG A 304 7.87 -4.17 7.29
N GLY A 305 8.03 -4.20 5.96
CA GLY A 305 9.32 -4.43 5.31
C GLY A 305 10.35 -3.39 5.72
N SER A 306 9.98 -2.11 5.70
CA SER A 306 10.85 -1.00 6.14
C SER A 306 11.27 -1.15 7.59
N LYS A 307 10.33 -1.43 8.50
CA LYS A 307 10.65 -1.68 9.92
C LYS A 307 11.57 -2.89 10.09
N THR A 308 11.30 -3.99 9.38
CA THR A 308 12.11 -5.21 9.46
C THR A 308 13.55 -4.96 9.00
N LEU A 309 13.74 -4.28 7.86
CA LEU A 309 15.07 -3.95 7.35
C LEU A 309 15.80 -2.97 8.29
N ALA A 310 15.11 -1.94 8.77
CA ALA A 310 15.69 -0.99 9.72
C ALA A 310 16.13 -1.68 11.02
N THR A 311 15.34 -2.61 11.54
CA THR A 311 15.69 -3.39 12.74
C THR A 311 16.95 -4.22 12.50
N VAL A 312 17.02 -4.93 11.38
CA VAL A 312 18.22 -5.76 11.03
C VAL A 312 19.48 -4.92 10.85
N ILE A 313 19.34 -3.72 10.26
CA ILE A 313 20.48 -2.78 10.12
C ILE A 313 20.93 -2.27 11.49
N LYS A 314 20.00 -1.84 12.35
CA LYS A 314 20.32 -1.36 13.71
C LYS A 314 20.99 -2.43 14.57
N GLU A 315 20.50 -3.67 14.50
CA GLU A 315 21.12 -4.83 15.15
C GLU A 315 22.57 -5.07 14.67
N ALA A 316 22.81 -4.93 13.36
CA ALA A 316 24.14 -5.06 12.78
C ALA A 316 25.07 -3.94 13.27
N LEU A 317 24.62 -2.68 13.26
CA LEU A 317 25.38 -1.54 13.75
C LEU A 317 25.75 -1.67 15.23
N SER A 318 24.82 -2.10 16.09
CA SER A 318 25.07 -2.30 17.53
C SER A 318 26.12 -3.39 17.79
N ASN A 319 26.18 -4.39 16.89
CA ASN A 319 27.16 -5.47 16.95
C ASN A 319 28.44 -5.18 16.15
N LYS A 320 28.62 -3.96 15.62
CA LYS A 320 29.76 -3.55 14.79
C LYS A 320 29.98 -4.43 13.56
N LEU A 321 28.90 -4.96 12.99
CA LEU A 321 28.91 -5.76 11.77
C LEU A 321 28.69 -4.87 10.55
N ASP A 322 29.12 -5.33 9.36
CA ASP A 322 28.80 -4.65 8.10
C ASP A 322 27.30 -4.79 7.79
N PHE A 323 26.55 -3.73 8.06
CA PHE A 323 25.09 -3.68 7.91
C PHE A 323 24.63 -3.87 6.45
N ALA A 324 25.52 -3.69 5.47
CA ALA A 324 25.25 -3.85 4.05
C ALA A 324 25.65 -5.22 3.49
N SER A 325 26.19 -6.10 4.33
CA SER A 325 26.63 -7.44 3.92
C SER A 325 25.43 -8.32 3.52
N VAL A 326 25.73 -9.31 2.66
CA VAL A 326 24.72 -10.27 2.19
C VAL A 326 24.09 -11.05 3.35
N GLU A 327 24.87 -11.42 4.37
CA GLU A 327 24.38 -12.14 5.55
C GLU A 327 23.33 -11.33 6.31
N ILE A 328 23.59 -10.05 6.52
CA ILE A 328 22.67 -9.16 7.23
C ILE A 328 21.40 -8.93 6.41
N LEU A 329 21.55 -8.63 5.12
CA LEU A 329 20.40 -8.40 4.23
C LEU A 329 19.59 -9.68 3.97
N SER A 330 20.20 -10.88 4.04
CA SER A 330 19.48 -12.15 3.94
C SER A 330 18.52 -12.38 5.12
N LYS A 331 18.85 -11.90 6.32
CA LYS A 331 17.95 -11.96 7.48
C LYS A 331 16.67 -11.16 7.22
N TYR A 332 16.78 -9.96 6.64
CA TYR A 332 15.64 -9.18 6.19
C TYR A 332 14.82 -9.96 5.16
N ASN A 333 15.47 -10.46 4.11
CA ASN A 333 14.81 -11.21 3.05
C ASN A 333 14.00 -12.39 3.61
N GLN A 334 14.57 -13.21 4.48
CA GLN A 334 13.91 -14.36 5.07
C GLN A 334 12.68 -13.94 5.90
N LYS A 335 12.85 -12.94 6.80
CA LYS A 335 11.75 -12.46 7.66
C LYS A 335 10.62 -11.87 6.81
N HIS A 336 10.93 -11.05 5.82
CA HIS A 336 9.92 -10.37 5.01
C HIS A 336 9.23 -11.31 4.01
N GLN A 337 9.95 -12.24 3.39
CA GLN A 337 9.36 -13.25 2.50
C GLN A 337 8.38 -14.17 3.22
N ARG A 338 8.71 -14.59 4.46
CA ARG A 338 7.80 -15.41 5.28
C ARG A 338 6.45 -14.72 5.52
N SER A 339 6.46 -13.40 5.64
CA SER A 339 5.23 -12.61 5.82
C SER A 339 4.50 -12.33 4.51
N THR A 340 5.21 -12.10 3.41
CA THR A 340 4.61 -11.61 2.16
C THR A 340 4.13 -12.72 1.25
N ARG A 341 4.84 -13.83 1.13
CA ARG A 341 4.47 -14.93 0.21
C ARG A 341 3.08 -15.51 0.47
N PRO A 342 2.72 -15.90 1.70
CA PRO A 342 1.37 -16.44 1.97
C PRO A 342 0.28 -15.44 1.63
N LEU A 343 0.49 -14.15 1.96
CA LEU A 343 -0.47 -13.09 1.66
C LEU A 343 -0.59 -12.83 0.16
N TYR A 344 0.53 -12.82 -0.57
CA TYR A 344 0.55 -12.63 -2.02
C TYR A 344 -0.24 -13.73 -2.74
N TYR A 345 0.09 -15.00 -2.49
CA TYR A 345 -0.60 -16.11 -3.14
C TYR A 345 -2.04 -16.26 -2.67
N GLY A 346 -2.30 -16.09 -1.38
CA GLY A 346 -3.65 -16.14 -0.82
C GLY A 346 -4.56 -15.05 -1.39
N THR A 347 -4.06 -13.82 -1.50
CA THR A 347 -4.81 -12.71 -2.12
C THR A 347 -5.08 -12.97 -3.59
N ASN A 348 -4.07 -13.43 -4.35
CA ASN A 348 -4.24 -13.73 -5.77
C ASN A 348 -5.27 -14.85 -6.01
N LEU A 349 -5.26 -15.89 -5.16
CA LEU A 349 -6.25 -16.98 -5.22
C LEU A 349 -7.66 -16.47 -4.92
N LEU A 350 -7.82 -15.63 -3.90
CA LEU A 350 -9.11 -15.00 -3.59
C LEU A 350 -9.61 -14.17 -4.76
N VAL A 351 -8.76 -13.32 -5.33
CA VAL A 351 -9.12 -12.48 -6.48
C VAL A 351 -9.54 -13.33 -7.67
N ASP A 352 -8.82 -14.39 -7.99
CA ASP A 352 -9.18 -15.33 -9.06
C ASP A 352 -10.53 -16.01 -8.80
N LEU A 353 -10.78 -16.45 -7.57
CA LEU A 353 -12.05 -17.04 -7.18
C LEU A 353 -13.21 -16.03 -7.36
N TYR A 354 -13.01 -14.77 -6.95
CA TYR A 354 -14.06 -13.76 -7.02
C TYR A 354 -14.25 -13.17 -8.42
N ASN A 355 -13.25 -13.21 -9.27
CA ASN A 355 -13.33 -12.78 -10.67
C ASN A 355 -13.89 -13.85 -11.62
N SER A 356 -13.89 -15.12 -11.22
CA SER A 356 -14.37 -16.22 -12.08
C SER A 356 -15.90 -16.23 -12.17
N GLU A 357 -16.45 -16.23 -13.37
CA GLU A 357 -17.90 -16.33 -13.61
C GLU A 357 -18.42 -17.77 -13.68
N ARG A 358 -17.55 -18.77 -13.55
CA ARG A 358 -17.90 -20.19 -13.58
C ARG A 358 -18.89 -20.53 -12.47
N LEU A 359 -19.85 -21.42 -12.76
CA LEU A 359 -20.84 -21.86 -11.76
C LEU A 359 -20.17 -22.44 -10.50
N THR A 360 -19.10 -23.22 -10.66
CA THR A 360 -18.31 -23.78 -9.55
C THR A 360 -17.72 -22.68 -8.66
N ALA A 361 -17.19 -21.61 -9.25
CA ALA A 361 -16.66 -20.47 -8.49
C ALA A 361 -17.76 -19.72 -7.74
N LYS A 362 -18.97 -19.60 -8.31
CA LYS A 362 -20.13 -18.98 -7.65
C LYS A 362 -20.57 -19.79 -6.41
N VAL A 363 -20.55 -21.13 -6.50
CA VAL A 363 -20.85 -22.00 -5.36
C VAL A 363 -19.75 -21.90 -4.30
N LEU A 364 -18.48 -22.00 -4.70
CA LEU A 364 -17.34 -21.89 -3.78
C LEU A 364 -17.31 -20.54 -3.05
N ARG A 365 -17.65 -19.43 -3.70
CA ARG A 365 -17.79 -18.11 -3.05
C ARG A 365 -18.85 -18.10 -1.95
N ARG A 366 -20.03 -18.67 -2.24
CA ARG A 366 -21.11 -18.76 -1.24
C ARG A 366 -20.68 -19.60 -0.03
N LEU A 367 -20.01 -20.73 -0.29
CA LEU A 367 -19.49 -21.60 0.78
C LEU A 367 -18.39 -20.88 1.57
N ALA A 368 -17.44 -20.21 0.90
CA ALA A 368 -16.35 -19.47 1.54
C ALA A 368 -16.88 -18.35 2.44
N LEU A 369 -17.88 -17.57 1.98
CA LEU A 369 -18.50 -16.52 2.79
C LEU A 369 -19.24 -17.09 4.00
N ARG A 370 -19.99 -18.18 3.83
CA ARG A 370 -20.70 -18.84 4.95
C ARG A 370 -19.73 -19.44 5.95
N PHE A 371 -18.70 -20.13 5.46
CA PHE A 371 -17.68 -20.74 6.31
C PHE A 371 -16.88 -19.66 7.06
N GLY A 372 -16.44 -18.61 6.36
CA GLY A 372 -15.71 -17.49 6.95
C GLY A 372 -16.51 -16.71 8.00
N ASN A 373 -17.84 -16.65 7.87
CA ASN A 373 -18.69 -15.95 8.85
C ASN A 373 -19.08 -16.85 10.05
N ASN A 374 -19.37 -18.13 9.80
CA ASN A 374 -19.94 -19.02 10.81
C ASN A 374 -18.88 -19.83 11.57
N PHE A 375 -17.68 -19.98 11.01
CA PHE A 375 -16.58 -20.67 11.68
C PHE A 375 -15.66 -19.67 12.36
N TRP A 376 -15.91 -19.40 13.64
CA TRP A 376 -15.26 -18.37 14.44
C TRP A 376 -13.72 -18.38 14.36
N PRO A 377 -12.99 -19.53 14.38
CA PRO A 377 -11.53 -19.52 14.24
C PRO A 377 -11.04 -18.93 12.91
N VAL A 378 -11.74 -19.21 11.80
CA VAL A 378 -11.40 -18.64 10.48
C VAL A 378 -11.72 -17.14 10.45
N LYS A 379 -12.88 -16.74 10.99
CA LYS A 379 -13.24 -15.32 11.11
C LYS A 379 -12.20 -14.56 11.92
N LYS A 380 -11.79 -15.09 13.07
CA LYS A 380 -10.75 -14.52 13.94
C LYS A 380 -9.40 -14.43 13.21
N PHE A 381 -9.00 -15.45 12.48
CA PHE A 381 -7.77 -15.45 11.68
C PHE A 381 -7.80 -14.34 10.62
N ILE A 382 -8.89 -14.23 9.84
CA ILE A 382 -9.06 -13.18 8.82
C ILE A 382 -9.01 -11.80 9.48
N MET A 383 -9.73 -11.61 10.59
CA MET A 383 -9.70 -10.35 11.34
C MET A 383 -8.30 -10.00 11.84
N GLY A 384 -7.57 -10.97 12.38
CA GLY A 384 -6.18 -10.79 12.81
C GLY A 384 -5.26 -10.35 11.67
N GLN A 385 -5.49 -10.87 10.45
CA GLN A 385 -4.74 -10.43 9.26
C GLN A 385 -5.16 -9.02 8.80
N LEU A 386 -6.44 -8.68 8.85
CA LEU A 386 -6.95 -7.37 8.42
C LEU A 386 -6.59 -6.24 9.38
N THR A 387 -6.59 -6.50 10.68
CA THR A 387 -6.34 -5.48 11.72
C THR A 387 -4.89 -5.47 12.18
N GLU A 388 -4.16 -6.58 12.00
CA GLU A 388 -2.81 -6.81 12.54
C GLU A 388 -2.72 -6.47 14.05
N VAL A 389 -3.80 -6.75 14.79
CA VAL A 389 -3.82 -6.74 16.26
C VAL A 389 -3.11 -8.00 16.73
N GLN A 390 -2.05 -7.83 17.50
CA GLN A 390 -1.31 -8.92 18.17
C GLN A 390 -1.92 -9.21 19.53
#